data_c76863428d269fbb9b15633b86257deb
#
_entry.id   c76863428d269fbb9b15633b86257deb
#
_cell.length_a   1.000
_cell.length_b   1.000
_cell.length_c   1.000
_cell.angle_alpha   90.00
_cell.angle_beta   90.00
_cell.angle_gamma   90.00
#
_symmetry.space_group_name_H-M   'P 1'
#
loop_
_entity.id
_entity.type
_entity.pdbx_description
1 polymer ?
#
loop_
_entity_poly.entity_id
_entity_poly.type
_entity_poly.pdbx_seq_one_letter_code
_entity_poly.pdbx_strand_id
1 'polypeptide(L)'
;MPWGEYARMRPHEIAEIMSRHPIAYLPWGAIEWHSYHNPVGLDGLIAEAQCKALARRNGGLVFPVVFAGTDTIKPFKGFKYTIEHGAGTVDALCSEFLGQLAEEGFTTIVLITGHAGGGHTDALANAAERFRAARRDVGLILYSSFEPIKDTHPMNHAAAGETSLQLFVDRETVDLALVPAGDPPTLDDDGVWGDDPRTASIEKGEAIMTKFVDTVSPEILKFQNRRRE
;
A
#
# COMPACT_ATOMS: atom_id res chain seq x y z
N MET A 1 -2.34 8.89 -18.68
CA MET A 1 -1.13 8.29 -19.31
C MET A 1 -1.37 6.80 -19.49
N PRO A 2 -0.70 6.09 -20.43
CA PRO A 2 -0.88 4.64 -20.58
C PRO A 2 -0.43 3.92 -19.31
N TRP A 3 -1.30 3.05 -18.80
CA TRP A 3 -1.08 2.22 -17.63
C TRP A 3 -1.79 0.88 -17.77
N GLY A 4 -1.43 -0.12 -16.96
CA GLY A 4 -2.11 -1.40 -16.95
C GLY A 4 -1.82 -2.26 -15.73
N GLU A 5 -2.60 -3.33 -15.58
CA GLU A 5 -2.42 -4.35 -14.53
C GLU A 5 -1.53 -5.46 -15.09
N TYR A 6 -0.28 -5.52 -14.65
CA TYR A 6 0.79 -6.36 -15.21
C TYR A 6 0.37 -7.83 -15.43
N ALA A 7 -0.21 -8.45 -14.42
CA ALA A 7 -0.61 -9.87 -14.48
C ALA A 7 -1.77 -10.17 -15.45
N ARG A 8 -2.45 -9.15 -15.97
CA ARG A 8 -3.56 -9.29 -16.92
C ARG A 8 -3.16 -8.97 -18.35
N MET A 9 -1.91 -8.58 -18.58
CA MET A 9 -1.42 -8.09 -19.86
C MET A 9 -0.54 -9.12 -20.56
N ARG A 10 -0.49 -8.98 -21.88
CA ARG A 10 0.40 -9.77 -22.74
C ARG A 10 1.74 -9.05 -22.91
N PRO A 11 2.84 -9.76 -23.22
CA PRO A 11 4.18 -9.17 -23.29
C PRO A 11 4.31 -7.94 -24.20
N HIS A 12 3.62 -7.91 -25.35
CA HIS A 12 3.70 -6.76 -26.24
C HIS A 12 2.97 -5.51 -25.71
N GLU A 13 1.89 -5.67 -24.94
CA GLU A 13 1.18 -4.57 -24.27
C GLU A 13 2.03 -3.99 -23.14
N ILE A 14 2.73 -4.87 -22.37
CA ILE A 14 3.70 -4.48 -21.36
C ILE A 14 4.83 -3.67 -21.98
N ALA A 15 5.42 -4.18 -23.09
CA ALA A 15 6.53 -3.52 -23.79
C ALA A 15 6.11 -2.12 -24.31
N GLU A 16 4.88 -1.95 -24.80
CA GLU A 16 4.38 -0.65 -25.24
C GLU A 16 4.34 0.37 -24.10
N ILE A 17 3.81 -0.02 -22.93
CA ILE A 17 3.77 0.88 -21.76
C ILE A 17 5.18 1.17 -21.25
N MET A 18 6.02 0.15 -21.10
CA MET A 18 7.39 0.29 -20.61
C MET A 18 8.25 1.20 -21.50
N SER A 19 8.03 1.21 -22.81
CA SER A 19 8.76 2.09 -23.73
C SER A 19 8.60 3.58 -23.43
N ARG A 20 7.51 3.96 -22.75
CA ARG A 20 7.15 5.35 -22.43
C ARG A 20 7.14 5.63 -20.93
N HIS A 21 6.71 4.66 -20.14
CA HIS A 21 6.50 4.77 -18.69
C HIS A 21 7.00 3.51 -17.97
N PRO A 22 8.32 3.30 -17.86
CA PRO A 22 8.90 2.14 -17.20
C PRO A 22 8.83 2.25 -15.67
N ILE A 23 7.60 2.37 -15.17
CA ILE A 23 7.28 2.50 -13.73
C ILE A 23 6.57 1.23 -13.29
N ALA A 24 7.11 0.56 -12.26
CA ALA A 24 6.45 -0.51 -11.55
C ALA A 24 5.78 0.03 -10.28
N TYR A 25 4.50 -0.26 -10.09
CA TYR A 25 3.80 -0.05 -8.83
C TYR A 25 3.62 -1.40 -8.16
N LEU A 26 4.21 -1.57 -6.99
CA LEU A 26 4.20 -2.79 -6.20
C LEU A 26 3.36 -2.59 -4.93
N PRO A 27 2.07 -2.94 -4.95
CA PRO A 27 1.23 -2.88 -3.77
C PRO A 27 1.58 -4.02 -2.80
N TRP A 28 1.66 -3.69 -1.52
CA TRP A 28 2.01 -4.62 -0.45
C TRP A 28 1.04 -4.46 0.72
N GLY A 29 0.77 -5.54 1.45
CA GLY A 29 -0.07 -5.50 2.64
C GLY A 29 0.00 -6.77 3.46
N ALA A 30 -0.71 -6.79 4.57
CA ALA A 30 -0.93 -7.96 5.38
C ALA A 30 -2.30 -8.59 5.11
N ILE A 31 -2.47 -9.85 5.48
CA ILE A 31 -3.78 -10.42 5.81
C ILE A 31 -3.91 -10.27 7.32
N GLU A 32 -4.68 -9.32 7.75
CA GLU A 32 -4.71 -8.89 9.14
C GLU A 32 -6.14 -8.59 9.62
N TRP A 33 -6.38 -8.81 10.89
CA TRP A 33 -7.62 -8.42 11.54
C TRP A 33 -7.79 -6.90 11.56
N HIS A 34 -8.90 -6.41 10.99
CA HIS A 34 -9.29 -5.01 10.97
C HIS A 34 -10.68 -4.82 11.57
N SER A 35 -10.86 -5.36 12.81
CA SER A 35 -12.13 -5.40 13.51
C SER A 35 -13.21 -6.20 12.76
N TYR A 36 -14.47 -6.06 13.14
CA TYR A 36 -15.56 -6.83 12.56
C TYR A 36 -16.12 -6.22 11.26
N HIS A 37 -15.88 -4.95 11.04
CA HIS A 37 -16.52 -4.15 9.97
C HIS A 37 -15.69 -4.01 8.70
N ASN A 38 -14.42 -4.36 8.74
CA ASN A 38 -13.51 -4.28 7.60
C ASN A 38 -13.04 -5.67 7.10
N PRO A 39 -12.63 -5.80 5.84
CA PRO A 39 -12.07 -7.04 5.33
C PRO A 39 -10.65 -7.29 5.85
N VAL A 40 -10.28 -8.56 6.04
CA VAL A 40 -8.92 -8.95 6.50
C VAL A 40 -7.82 -8.63 5.50
N GLY A 41 -8.15 -8.33 4.26
CA GLY A 41 -7.20 -7.93 3.21
C GLY A 41 -7.10 -6.41 3.03
N LEU A 42 -7.66 -5.60 3.94
CA LEU A 42 -7.77 -4.15 3.81
C LEU A 42 -6.46 -3.50 3.39
N ASP A 43 -5.34 -3.82 4.03
CA ASP A 43 -4.02 -3.27 3.73
C ASP A 43 -3.65 -3.39 2.26
N GLY A 44 -3.75 -4.61 1.73
CA GLY A 44 -3.43 -4.89 0.33
C GLY A 44 -4.39 -4.22 -0.65
N LEU A 45 -5.69 -4.20 -0.32
CA LEU A 45 -6.73 -3.58 -1.15
C LEU A 45 -6.54 -2.08 -1.26
N ILE A 46 -6.23 -1.41 -0.16
CA ILE A 46 -5.92 0.02 -0.13
C ILE A 46 -4.64 0.31 -0.93
N ALA A 47 -3.56 -0.44 -0.68
CA ALA A 47 -2.29 -0.26 -1.38
C ALA A 47 -2.47 -0.45 -2.90
N GLU A 48 -3.25 -1.45 -3.33
CA GLU A 48 -3.55 -1.67 -4.75
C GLU A 48 -4.31 -0.48 -5.35
N ALA A 49 -5.32 0.01 -4.66
CA ALA A 49 -6.11 1.14 -5.13
C ALA A 49 -5.26 2.42 -5.26
N GLN A 50 -4.38 2.69 -4.29
CA GLN A 50 -3.42 3.79 -4.34
C GLN A 50 -2.43 3.64 -5.49
N CYS A 51 -1.87 2.45 -5.71
CA CYS A 51 -1.01 2.16 -6.85
C CYS A 51 -1.74 2.36 -8.18
N LYS A 52 -2.99 1.90 -8.31
CA LYS A 52 -3.81 2.12 -9.51
C LYS A 52 -4.11 3.61 -9.74
N ALA A 53 -4.39 4.37 -8.68
CA ALA A 53 -4.63 5.81 -8.78
C ALA A 53 -3.37 6.57 -9.24
N LEU A 54 -2.20 6.22 -8.70
CA LEU A 54 -0.90 6.77 -9.14
C LEU A 54 -0.59 6.38 -10.59
N ALA A 55 -0.83 5.13 -10.99
CA ALA A 55 -0.58 4.66 -12.35
C ALA A 55 -1.50 5.35 -13.38
N ARG A 56 -2.77 5.58 -13.07
CA ARG A 56 -3.68 6.37 -13.92
C ARG A 56 -3.15 7.78 -14.18
N ARG A 57 -2.52 8.39 -13.20
CA ARG A 57 -1.97 9.75 -13.28
C ARG A 57 -0.61 9.82 -13.98
N ASN A 58 0.30 8.89 -13.69
CA ASN A 58 1.70 8.94 -14.11
C ASN A 58 2.08 7.94 -15.21
N GLY A 59 1.18 7.02 -15.56
CA GLY A 59 1.49 5.86 -16.41
C GLY A 59 2.21 4.75 -15.65
N GLY A 60 2.50 3.64 -16.34
CA GLY A 60 3.23 2.51 -15.77
C GLY A 60 2.38 1.29 -15.51
N LEU A 61 2.91 0.32 -14.80
CA LEU A 61 2.34 -1.00 -14.61
C LEU A 61 2.14 -1.33 -13.12
N VAL A 62 0.93 -1.74 -12.76
CA VAL A 62 0.57 -2.14 -11.41
C VAL A 62 0.69 -3.66 -11.28
N PHE A 63 1.52 -4.11 -10.36
CA PHE A 63 1.70 -5.53 -10.03
C PHE A 63 0.57 -6.04 -9.13
N PRO A 64 0.34 -7.36 -9.09
CA PRO A 64 -0.56 -7.95 -8.11
C PRO A 64 -0.12 -7.63 -6.68
N VAL A 65 -1.09 -7.56 -5.77
CA VAL A 65 -0.81 -7.34 -4.34
C VAL A 65 0.05 -8.47 -3.78
N VAL A 66 1.08 -8.10 -3.02
CA VAL A 66 1.86 -9.04 -2.21
C VAL A 66 1.29 -9.04 -0.79
N PHE A 67 0.58 -10.10 -0.42
CA PHE A 67 0.08 -10.29 0.94
C PHE A 67 1.10 -11.02 1.81
N ALA A 68 2.08 -10.27 2.33
CA ALA A 68 3.13 -10.79 3.20
C ALA A 68 3.46 -9.76 4.29
N GLY A 69 2.73 -9.81 5.40
CA GLY A 69 2.89 -8.91 6.55
C GLY A 69 3.66 -9.54 7.70
N THR A 70 4.39 -8.74 8.45
CA THR A 70 5.02 -9.07 9.73
C THR A 70 4.74 -7.96 10.73
N ASP A 71 4.87 -8.24 12.02
CA ASP A 71 4.52 -7.31 13.11
C ASP A 71 3.07 -6.84 13.02
N THR A 72 2.18 -7.83 12.85
CA THR A 72 0.74 -7.64 12.75
C THR A 72 0.09 -7.63 14.13
N ILE A 73 -1.21 -7.35 14.18
CA ILE A 73 -1.98 -7.37 15.43
C ILE A 73 -2.06 -8.76 16.09
N LYS A 74 -1.75 -9.85 15.36
CA LYS A 74 -1.86 -11.23 15.86
C LYS A 74 -0.93 -11.55 17.04
N PRO A 75 0.40 -11.31 16.97
CA PRO A 75 1.27 -11.55 18.12
C PRO A 75 0.96 -10.59 19.27
N PHE A 76 0.57 -9.38 18.95
CA PHE A 76 0.34 -8.31 19.91
C PHE A 76 -0.97 -8.47 20.69
N LYS A 77 -2.07 -8.86 20.02
CA LYS A 77 -3.42 -8.95 20.60
C LYS A 77 -4.10 -10.32 20.45
N GLY A 78 -3.53 -11.21 19.67
CA GLY A 78 -4.08 -12.56 19.47
C GLY A 78 -5.32 -12.63 18.57
N PHE A 79 -5.65 -11.60 17.82
CA PHE A 79 -6.80 -11.60 16.92
C PHE A 79 -6.64 -12.64 15.81
N LYS A 80 -7.75 -13.36 15.52
CA LYS A 80 -7.80 -14.45 14.54
C LYS A 80 -7.83 -13.93 13.10
N TYR A 81 -7.73 -14.88 12.16
CA TYR A 81 -7.78 -14.63 10.71
C TYR A 81 -6.63 -13.75 10.17
N THR A 82 -5.60 -13.55 10.97
CA THR A 82 -4.37 -12.85 10.62
C THR A 82 -3.31 -13.87 10.23
N ILE A 83 -2.62 -13.63 9.11
CA ILE A 83 -1.50 -14.45 8.62
C ILE A 83 -0.22 -13.64 8.79
N GLU A 84 0.60 -14.06 9.74
CA GLU A 84 1.85 -13.43 10.11
C GLU A 84 3.03 -14.14 9.45
N HIS A 85 3.91 -13.39 8.79
CA HIS A 85 5.18 -13.86 8.25
C HIS A 85 6.35 -13.42 9.14
N GLY A 86 7.47 -14.11 9.06
CA GLY A 86 8.69 -13.64 9.71
C GLY A 86 9.27 -12.42 8.99
N ALA A 87 9.84 -11.46 9.73
CA ALA A 87 10.44 -10.26 9.16
C ALA A 87 11.51 -10.56 8.10
N GLY A 88 12.32 -11.61 8.30
CA GLY A 88 13.30 -12.07 7.31
C GLY A 88 12.68 -12.57 6.00
N THR A 89 11.46 -13.14 6.05
CA THR A 89 10.72 -13.55 4.84
C THR A 89 10.25 -12.33 4.06
N VAL A 90 9.70 -11.33 4.75
CA VAL A 90 9.23 -10.07 4.13
C VAL A 90 10.41 -9.33 3.48
N ASP A 91 11.52 -9.21 4.20
CA ASP A 91 12.76 -8.59 3.72
C ASP A 91 13.30 -9.30 2.47
N ALA A 92 13.45 -10.63 2.51
CA ALA A 92 13.97 -11.41 1.39
C ALA A 92 13.05 -11.29 0.16
N LEU A 93 11.75 -11.45 0.35
CA LEU A 93 10.77 -11.35 -0.74
C LEU A 93 10.77 -9.95 -1.37
N CYS A 94 10.84 -8.89 -0.55
CA CYS A 94 10.95 -7.52 -1.04
C CYS A 94 12.24 -7.32 -1.85
N SER A 95 13.38 -7.81 -1.34
CA SER A 95 14.67 -7.72 -2.04
C SER A 95 14.63 -8.40 -3.41
N GLU A 96 14.01 -9.57 -3.51
CA GLU A 96 13.85 -10.30 -4.77
C GLU A 96 12.96 -9.54 -5.75
N PHE A 97 11.80 -9.04 -5.31
CA PHE A 97 10.94 -8.22 -6.17
C PHE A 97 11.67 -6.99 -6.72
N LEU A 98 12.34 -6.22 -5.86
CA LEU A 98 13.07 -5.03 -6.28
C LEU A 98 14.18 -5.37 -7.30
N GLY A 99 14.92 -6.45 -7.08
CA GLY A 99 15.95 -6.93 -7.99
C GLY A 99 15.37 -7.32 -9.35
N GLN A 100 14.35 -8.18 -9.38
CA GLN A 100 13.72 -8.65 -10.60
C GLN A 100 13.08 -7.52 -11.40
N LEU A 101 12.38 -6.59 -10.74
CA LEU A 101 11.78 -5.42 -11.41
C LEU A 101 12.85 -4.56 -12.10
N ALA A 102 14.00 -4.38 -11.46
CA ALA A 102 15.10 -3.65 -12.06
C ALA A 102 15.75 -4.40 -13.25
N GLU A 103 15.85 -5.73 -13.18
CA GLU A 103 16.35 -6.58 -14.28
C GLU A 103 15.40 -6.57 -15.48
N GLU A 104 14.08 -6.53 -15.26
CA GLU A 104 13.06 -6.38 -16.30
C GLU A 104 13.04 -4.98 -16.96
N GLY A 105 13.87 -4.05 -16.48
CA GLY A 105 14.05 -2.73 -17.10
C GLY A 105 13.14 -1.63 -16.54
N PHE A 106 12.46 -1.86 -15.43
CA PHE A 106 11.78 -0.78 -14.72
C PHE A 106 12.79 0.21 -14.17
N THR A 107 12.54 1.48 -14.39
CA THR A 107 13.45 2.57 -14.03
C THR A 107 12.99 3.35 -12.81
N THR A 108 11.75 3.14 -12.45
CA THR A 108 11.15 3.67 -11.23
C THR A 108 10.28 2.59 -10.61
N ILE A 109 10.49 2.31 -9.34
CA ILE A 109 9.68 1.38 -8.55
C ILE A 109 8.98 2.20 -7.46
N VAL A 110 7.68 2.02 -7.34
CA VAL A 110 6.83 2.66 -6.32
C VAL A 110 6.21 1.53 -5.49
N LEU A 111 6.75 1.28 -4.31
CA LEU A 111 6.23 0.31 -3.36
C LEU A 111 5.34 1.04 -2.36
N ILE A 112 4.08 0.66 -2.31
CA ILE A 112 3.11 1.17 -1.33
C ILE A 112 2.66 0.01 -0.47
N THR A 113 2.81 0.15 0.85
CA THR A 113 2.29 -0.82 1.81
C THR A 113 1.09 -0.26 2.57
N GLY A 114 -0.02 -0.98 2.62
CA GLY A 114 -1.14 -0.63 3.50
C GLY A 114 -0.80 -0.90 4.96
N HIS A 115 -0.07 -1.99 5.22
CA HIS A 115 0.36 -2.38 6.55
C HIS A 115 1.52 -1.51 7.06
N ALA A 116 1.42 -1.04 8.29
CA ALA A 116 2.38 -0.09 8.88
C ALA A 116 2.94 -0.53 10.25
N GLY A 117 2.88 -1.82 10.59
CA GLY A 117 3.58 -2.37 11.76
C GLY A 117 5.08 -2.02 11.70
N GLY A 118 5.67 -1.66 12.85
CA GLY A 118 7.06 -1.18 12.90
C GLY A 118 8.06 -2.18 12.31
N GLY A 119 7.97 -3.44 12.72
CA GLY A 119 8.83 -4.51 12.18
C GLY A 119 8.59 -4.79 10.70
N HIS A 120 7.38 -4.52 10.18
CA HIS A 120 7.08 -4.64 8.75
C HIS A 120 7.74 -3.52 7.95
N THR A 121 7.55 -2.29 8.36
CA THR A 121 8.15 -1.13 7.69
C THR A 121 9.67 -1.18 7.75
N ASP A 122 10.26 -1.65 8.85
CA ASP A 122 11.71 -1.85 8.98
C ASP A 122 12.22 -2.93 8.00
N ALA A 123 11.51 -4.06 7.85
CA ALA A 123 11.88 -5.10 6.90
C ALA A 123 11.89 -4.58 5.44
N LEU A 124 10.85 -3.85 5.04
CA LEU A 124 10.79 -3.23 3.71
C LEU A 124 11.85 -2.15 3.53
N ALA A 125 12.10 -1.31 4.56
CA ALA A 125 13.12 -0.26 4.53
C ALA A 125 14.53 -0.85 4.39
N ASN A 126 14.85 -1.92 5.12
CA ASN A 126 16.14 -2.61 5.02
C ASN A 126 16.39 -3.16 3.61
N ALA A 127 15.38 -3.79 2.98
CA ALA A 127 15.45 -4.23 1.59
C ALA A 127 15.66 -3.05 0.62
N ALA A 128 14.91 -1.97 0.81
CA ALA A 128 15.00 -0.76 0.01
C ALA A 128 16.36 -0.06 0.12
N GLU A 129 16.95 -0.01 1.30
CA GLU A 129 18.30 0.58 1.51
C GLU A 129 19.38 -0.21 0.78
N ARG A 130 19.37 -1.54 0.90
CA ARG A 130 20.31 -2.40 0.15
C ARG A 130 20.13 -2.24 -1.35
N PHE A 131 18.89 -2.19 -1.83
CA PHE A 131 18.58 -1.97 -3.24
C PHE A 131 19.11 -0.61 -3.74
N ARG A 132 18.85 0.48 -3.03
CA ARG A 132 19.33 1.83 -3.40
C ARG A 132 20.85 1.91 -3.43
N ALA A 133 21.54 1.19 -2.54
CA ALA A 133 22.99 1.12 -2.54
C ALA A 133 23.56 0.39 -3.78
N ALA A 134 22.89 -0.68 -4.22
CA ALA A 134 23.30 -1.52 -5.34
C ALA A 134 22.83 -0.96 -6.70
N ARG A 135 21.68 -0.31 -6.79
CA ARG A 135 21.01 0.12 -8.03
C ARG A 135 20.68 1.61 -8.01
N ARG A 136 21.72 2.43 -8.15
CA ARG A 136 21.59 3.91 -8.22
C ARG A 136 20.95 4.41 -9.51
N ASP A 137 20.83 3.54 -10.49
CA ASP A 137 20.21 3.79 -11.79
C ASP A 137 18.68 3.65 -11.77
N VAL A 138 18.10 3.08 -10.70
CA VAL A 138 16.65 2.88 -10.54
C VAL A 138 16.13 3.75 -9.40
N GLY A 139 15.08 4.54 -9.67
CA GLY A 139 14.38 5.29 -8.63
C GLY A 139 13.51 4.37 -7.78
N LEU A 140 13.55 4.52 -6.46
CA LEU A 140 12.70 3.76 -5.54
C LEU A 140 12.00 4.69 -4.55
N ILE A 141 10.67 4.65 -4.60
CA ILE A 141 9.76 5.26 -3.62
C ILE A 141 9.17 4.14 -2.78
N LEU A 142 9.22 4.28 -1.46
CA LEU A 142 8.62 3.37 -0.49
C LEU A 142 7.84 4.19 0.53
N TYR A 143 6.54 3.94 0.65
CA TYR A 143 5.67 4.57 1.63
C TYR A 143 4.64 3.59 2.19
N SER A 144 4.26 3.78 3.44
CA SER A 144 2.97 3.28 3.92
C SER A 144 1.83 4.21 3.49
N SER A 145 0.60 3.70 3.45
CA SER A 145 -0.57 4.37 2.88
C SER A 145 -0.84 5.77 3.43
N PHE A 146 -0.53 6.02 4.69
CA PHE A 146 -0.77 7.31 5.35
C PHE A 146 0.49 8.15 5.56
N GLU A 147 1.69 7.57 5.42
CA GLU A 147 2.96 8.25 5.70
C GLU A 147 3.14 9.57 4.94
N PRO A 148 2.88 9.66 3.62
CA PRO A 148 3.07 10.91 2.88
C PRO A 148 2.09 12.02 3.26
N ILE A 149 1.00 11.68 3.97
CA ILE A 149 -0.10 12.60 4.31
C ILE A 149 -0.37 12.68 5.82
N LYS A 150 0.53 12.14 6.64
CA LYS A 150 0.36 12.01 8.09
C LYS A 150 0.07 13.31 8.84
N ASP A 151 0.47 14.44 8.28
CA ASP A 151 0.23 15.77 8.89
C ASP A 151 -1.26 16.16 8.85
N THR A 152 -2.03 15.60 7.93
CA THR A 152 -3.47 15.87 7.75
C THR A 152 -4.34 14.64 7.98
N HIS A 153 -3.79 13.45 7.78
CA HIS A 153 -4.47 12.16 7.94
C HIS A 153 -3.54 11.23 8.70
N PRO A 154 -3.63 11.19 10.04
CA PRO A 154 -2.73 10.38 10.86
C PRO A 154 -2.91 8.89 10.58
N MET A 155 -1.86 8.14 10.84
CA MET A 155 -1.91 6.68 10.81
C MET A 155 -2.93 6.17 11.82
N ASN A 156 -3.59 5.09 11.48
CA ASN A 156 -4.62 4.46 12.30
C ASN A 156 -4.73 2.98 11.93
N HIS A 157 -5.47 2.19 12.71
CA HIS A 157 -5.74 0.78 12.40
C HIS A 157 -7.22 0.48 12.59
N ALA A 158 -7.88 -0.01 11.55
CA ALA A 158 -9.31 -0.31 11.51
C ALA A 158 -10.22 0.85 11.96
N ALA A 159 -9.69 2.07 12.04
CA ALA A 159 -10.38 3.26 12.51
C ALA A 159 -10.98 4.07 11.34
N ALA A 160 -11.51 5.25 11.64
CA ALA A 160 -12.25 6.06 10.66
C ALA A 160 -11.47 6.35 9.38
N GLY A 161 -10.16 6.52 9.43
CA GLY A 161 -9.31 6.82 8.27
C GLY A 161 -9.25 5.65 7.28
N GLU A 162 -8.80 4.49 7.74
CA GLU A 162 -8.71 3.27 6.92
C GLU A 162 -10.08 2.81 6.45
N THR A 163 -11.07 2.80 7.36
CA THR A 163 -12.44 2.42 7.02
C THR A 163 -13.03 3.35 5.95
N SER A 164 -12.77 4.66 6.02
CA SER A 164 -13.20 5.60 4.99
C SER A 164 -12.54 5.32 3.64
N LEU A 165 -11.24 5.06 3.65
CA LEU A 165 -10.50 4.74 2.43
C LEU A 165 -10.99 3.42 1.82
N GLN A 166 -11.25 2.39 2.62
CA GLN A 166 -11.82 1.12 2.16
C GLN A 166 -13.25 1.29 1.63
N LEU A 167 -14.11 2.10 2.28
CA LEU A 167 -15.43 2.45 1.77
C LEU A 167 -15.39 3.12 0.38
N PHE A 168 -14.39 3.96 0.14
CA PHE A 168 -14.17 4.60 -1.16
C PHE A 168 -13.65 3.61 -2.20
N VAL A 169 -12.78 2.69 -1.81
CA VAL A 169 -12.17 1.69 -2.70
C VAL A 169 -13.16 0.59 -3.08
N ASP A 170 -13.83 0.03 -2.09
CA ASP A 170 -14.78 -1.07 -2.25
C ASP A 170 -15.78 -1.11 -1.07
N ARG A 171 -16.86 -0.35 -1.20
CA ARG A 171 -17.88 -0.22 -0.15
C ARG A 171 -18.55 -1.54 0.23
N GLU A 172 -18.58 -2.52 -0.67
CA GLU A 172 -19.27 -3.80 -0.44
C GLU A 172 -18.51 -4.66 0.57
N THR A 173 -17.24 -4.36 0.81
CA THR A 173 -16.39 -5.07 1.77
C THR A 173 -16.44 -4.50 3.19
N VAL A 174 -17.16 -3.38 3.40
CA VAL A 174 -17.27 -2.70 4.71
C VAL A 174 -18.71 -2.76 5.20
N ASP A 175 -18.91 -3.20 6.44
CA ASP A 175 -20.21 -3.17 7.10
C ASP A 175 -20.13 -2.43 8.45
N LEU A 176 -20.44 -1.15 8.46
CA LEU A 176 -20.41 -0.32 9.67
C LEU A 176 -21.41 -0.75 10.75
N ALA A 177 -22.45 -1.55 10.41
CA ALA A 177 -23.36 -2.08 11.40
C ALA A 177 -22.72 -3.14 12.31
N LEU A 178 -21.55 -3.69 11.89
CA LEU A 178 -20.77 -4.63 12.68
C LEU A 178 -19.77 -3.95 13.64
N VAL A 179 -19.64 -2.64 13.60
CA VAL A 179 -18.86 -1.91 14.62
C VAL A 179 -19.55 -2.13 15.98
N PRO A 180 -18.82 -2.55 17.02
CA PRO A 180 -19.40 -2.79 18.34
C PRO A 180 -20.23 -1.62 18.85
N ALA A 181 -21.40 -1.91 19.41
CA ALA A 181 -22.29 -0.89 19.96
C ALA A 181 -21.78 -0.35 21.30
N GLY A 182 -22.18 0.87 21.67
CA GLY A 182 -21.80 1.50 22.94
C GLY A 182 -20.61 2.44 22.79
N ASP A 183 -19.62 2.32 23.70
CA ASP A 183 -18.41 3.15 23.68
C ASP A 183 -17.60 2.94 22.38
N PRO A 184 -16.74 3.90 21.99
CA PRO A 184 -15.88 3.73 20.85
C PRO A 184 -15.02 2.46 20.96
N PRO A 185 -14.86 1.67 19.89
CA PRO A 185 -14.05 0.46 19.93
C PRO A 185 -12.60 0.77 20.24
N THR A 186 -11.91 -0.19 20.88
CA THR A 186 -10.56 -0.03 21.38
C THR A 186 -9.58 -0.98 20.69
N LEU A 187 -8.28 -0.70 20.85
CA LEU A 187 -7.24 -1.61 20.37
C LEU A 187 -7.27 -2.95 21.12
N ASP A 188 -7.53 -2.92 22.42
CA ASP A 188 -7.47 -4.10 23.29
C ASP A 188 -8.61 -5.08 23.01
N ASP A 189 -9.82 -4.58 22.85
CA ASP A 189 -11.03 -5.41 22.76
C ASP A 189 -11.40 -5.70 21.29
N ASP A 190 -11.18 -4.73 20.38
CA ASP A 190 -11.74 -4.76 19.03
C ASP A 190 -10.67 -4.73 17.94
N GLY A 191 -9.42 -4.42 18.29
CA GLY A 191 -8.35 -4.19 17.32
C GLY A 191 -8.54 -2.89 16.55
N VAL A 192 -8.98 -1.81 17.18
CA VAL A 192 -9.17 -0.48 16.57
C VAL A 192 -8.28 0.54 17.25
N TRP A 193 -7.46 1.23 16.46
CA TRP A 193 -6.61 2.31 16.94
C TRP A 193 -6.79 3.58 16.10
N GLY A 194 -7.31 4.63 16.69
CA GLY A 194 -7.60 5.91 16.06
C GLY A 194 -9.03 6.37 16.31
N ASP A 195 -9.54 7.25 15.44
CA ASP A 195 -10.88 7.80 15.54
C ASP A 195 -11.96 6.72 15.32
N ASP A 196 -13.12 6.91 15.95
CA ASP A 196 -14.25 5.98 15.87
C ASP A 196 -14.63 5.65 14.42
N PRO A 197 -14.58 4.37 14.00
CA PRO A 197 -14.87 3.96 12.63
C PRO A 197 -16.31 4.26 12.20
N ARG A 198 -17.25 4.45 13.14
CA ARG A 198 -18.63 4.89 12.84
C ARG A 198 -18.70 6.28 12.19
N THR A 199 -17.62 7.06 12.27
CA THR A 199 -17.49 8.36 11.60
C THR A 199 -16.88 8.27 10.20
N ALA A 200 -16.61 7.06 9.71
CA ALA A 200 -16.09 6.84 8.37
C ALA A 200 -17.12 7.21 7.29
N SER A 201 -16.63 7.72 6.17
CA SER A 201 -17.46 8.00 4.99
C SER A 201 -16.66 7.88 3.69
N ILE A 202 -17.40 7.71 2.58
CA ILE A 202 -16.82 7.65 1.23
C ILE A 202 -16.11 8.96 0.89
N GLU A 203 -16.68 10.10 1.26
CA GLU A 203 -16.14 11.43 0.98
C GLU A 203 -14.79 11.65 1.70
N LYS A 204 -14.67 11.17 2.93
CA LYS A 204 -13.37 11.19 3.65
C LYS A 204 -12.35 10.28 2.94
N GLY A 205 -12.78 9.10 2.49
CA GLY A 205 -11.93 8.18 1.73
C GLY A 205 -11.43 8.78 0.42
N GLU A 206 -12.32 9.45 -0.32
CA GLU A 206 -11.97 10.18 -1.55
C GLU A 206 -10.95 11.30 -1.28
N ALA A 207 -11.16 12.07 -0.21
CA ALA A 207 -10.24 13.13 0.18
C ALA A 207 -8.84 12.58 0.55
N ILE A 208 -8.78 11.47 1.30
CA ILE A 208 -7.54 10.77 1.64
C ILE A 208 -6.82 10.30 0.37
N MET A 209 -7.52 9.60 -0.53
CA MET A 209 -6.96 9.11 -1.80
C MET A 209 -6.43 10.25 -2.65
N THR A 210 -7.20 11.32 -2.80
CA THR A 210 -6.81 12.50 -3.60
C THR A 210 -5.56 13.13 -3.01
N LYS A 211 -5.53 13.37 -1.70
CA LYS A 211 -4.37 13.95 -1.01
C LYS A 211 -3.11 13.08 -1.16
N PHE A 212 -3.26 11.75 -1.04
CA PHE A 212 -2.17 10.80 -1.24
C PHE A 212 -1.58 10.91 -2.66
N VAL A 213 -2.43 10.85 -3.68
CA VAL A 213 -2.00 10.92 -5.08
C VAL A 213 -1.36 12.26 -5.40
N ASP A 214 -1.91 13.37 -4.90
CA ASP A 214 -1.36 14.71 -5.11
C ASP A 214 0.00 14.90 -4.44
N THR A 215 0.24 14.22 -3.32
CA THR A 215 1.51 14.27 -2.61
C THR A 215 2.58 13.40 -3.27
N VAL A 216 2.26 12.16 -3.65
CA VAL A 216 3.25 11.19 -4.15
C VAL A 216 3.55 11.37 -5.65
N SER A 217 2.56 11.76 -6.45
CA SER A 217 2.72 11.87 -7.91
C SER A 217 3.89 12.78 -8.35
N PRO A 218 4.11 13.97 -7.77
CA PRO A 218 5.25 14.81 -8.12
C PRO A 218 6.62 14.16 -7.89
N GLU A 219 6.74 13.27 -6.91
CA GLU A 219 8.00 12.56 -6.63
C GLU A 219 8.31 11.54 -7.72
N ILE A 220 7.28 10.83 -8.20
CA ILE A 220 7.42 9.89 -9.33
C ILE A 220 7.95 10.62 -10.56
N LEU A 221 7.39 11.80 -10.86
CA LEU A 221 7.81 12.62 -12.01
C LEU A 221 9.26 13.10 -11.91
N LYS A 222 9.78 13.37 -10.70
CA LYS A 222 11.19 13.73 -10.53
C LYS A 222 12.14 12.63 -11.01
N PHE A 223 11.84 11.35 -10.76
CA PHE A 223 12.66 10.24 -11.24
C PHE A 223 12.60 10.08 -12.76
N GLN A 224 11.44 10.30 -13.36
CA GLN A 224 11.28 10.24 -14.81
C GLN A 224 12.03 11.35 -15.55
N ASN A 225 12.06 12.57 -15.00
CA ASN A 225 12.70 13.73 -15.64
C ASN A 225 14.25 13.65 -15.58
N ARG A 226 14.84 13.13 -14.50
CA ARG A 226 16.30 12.96 -14.36
C ARG A 226 16.93 12.07 -15.43
N ARG A 227 16.17 11.29 -16.17
CA ARG A 227 16.64 10.42 -17.25
C ARG A 227 16.50 11.01 -18.64
N ARG A 228 15.81 12.14 -18.78
CA ARG A 228 15.67 12.84 -20.05
C ARG A 228 16.75 13.91 -20.25
N GLU A 229 17.50 14.20 -19.18
CA GLU A 229 18.69 15.04 -19.16
C GLU A 229 19.98 14.17 -19.32
#